data_86ff75946ab76f35d126c9453653a8fa
#
_entry.id   86ff75946ab76f35d126c9453653a8fa
#
_cell.length_a   1.000
_cell.length_b   1.000
_cell.length_c   1.000
_cell.angle_alpha   90.00
_cell.angle_beta   90.00
_cell.angle_gamma   90.00
#
_symmetry.space_group_name_H-M   'P 1'
#
loop_
_entity.id
_entity.type
_entity.pdbx_description
1 polymer ?
#
loop_
_entity_poly.entity_id
_entity_poly.type
_entity_poly.pdbx_seq_one_letter_code
_entity_poly.pdbx_strand_id
1 'polypeptide(L)'
;MLFEEKIKLLKAMRLLSSIPERQLTGLAEFLRPKELEPGAIVFAEGSTGMSLYFVSTGRVRISKSGSDGSTTDLALLGPGDFFGEMALIEEATRSASATASSPCVVFELFRGDLARWVKTNPQQAVQFFAELVHLQSDRLRRTSNELTLHSDLSNLLFGQAQPASDLLPKVLDRVLPRLDGAWSAAAYLCPEKGAAKLLVVKGGGEFGPIPPKGTGGWLDDSTFHVALGGMKSVAHLVFWSKTPVRKDLRDDVTRCLTTVARLTSSAIELHRLSKT
;
A
#
# COMPACT_ATOMS: atom_id res chain seq x y z
N MET A 1 28.93 8.26 5.87
CA MET A 1 27.81 9.20 5.83
C MET A 1 28.04 10.28 6.89
N LEU A 2 28.05 11.54 6.51
CA LEU A 2 28.24 12.67 7.41
C LEU A 2 27.04 12.80 8.36
N PHE A 3 27.26 13.29 9.58
CA PHE A 3 26.21 13.43 10.60
C PHE A 3 25.02 14.31 10.13
N GLU A 4 25.31 15.38 9.39
CA GLU A 4 24.30 16.26 8.78
C GLU A 4 23.41 15.55 7.74
N GLU A 5 23.98 14.66 6.95
CA GLU A 5 23.21 13.85 5.99
C GLU A 5 22.23 12.93 6.71
N LYS A 6 22.66 12.36 7.85
CA LYS A 6 21.84 11.51 8.69
C LYS A 6 20.63 12.29 9.27
N ILE A 7 20.83 13.53 9.73
CA ILE A 7 19.74 14.37 10.24
C ILE A 7 18.76 14.73 9.11
N LYS A 8 19.23 15.09 7.92
CA LYS A 8 18.37 15.37 6.77
C LYS A 8 17.51 14.14 6.39
N LEU A 9 18.11 12.96 6.39
CA LEU A 9 17.39 11.71 6.15
C LEU A 9 16.33 11.45 7.22
N LEU A 10 16.67 11.64 8.51
CA LEU A 10 15.72 11.50 9.60
C LEU A 10 14.55 12.48 9.48
N LYS A 11 14.81 13.73 9.09
CA LYS A 11 13.77 14.74 8.90
C LYS A 11 12.81 14.39 7.75
N ALA A 12 13.29 13.67 6.74
CA ALA A 12 12.46 13.17 5.64
C ALA A 12 11.59 11.97 6.03
N MET A 13 11.85 11.32 7.18
CA MET A 13 11.07 10.19 7.66
C MET A 13 9.75 10.68 8.27
N ARG A 14 8.64 10.06 7.90
CA ARG A 14 7.30 10.41 8.37
C ARG A 14 7.20 10.51 9.88
N LEU A 15 7.71 9.49 10.59
CA LEU A 15 7.67 9.41 12.04
C LEU A 15 8.45 10.53 12.76
N LEU A 16 9.39 11.16 12.08
CA LEU A 16 10.29 12.17 12.64
C LEU A 16 10.08 13.57 12.05
N SER A 17 9.17 13.70 11.09
CA SER A 17 8.95 14.94 10.33
C SER A 17 8.48 16.12 11.18
N SER A 18 7.74 15.87 12.26
CA SER A 18 7.24 16.87 13.19
C SER A 18 8.31 17.37 14.18
N ILE A 19 9.40 16.59 14.38
CA ILE A 19 10.45 16.93 15.36
C ILE A 19 11.44 17.93 14.73
N PRO A 20 11.73 19.08 15.38
CA PRO A 20 12.73 20.04 14.88
C PRO A 20 14.10 19.41 14.70
N GLU A 21 14.84 19.78 13.64
CA GLU A 21 16.15 19.21 13.29
C GLU A 21 17.15 19.20 14.44
N ARG A 22 17.25 20.33 15.16
CA ARG A 22 18.13 20.47 16.35
C ARG A 22 17.83 19.47 17.46
N GLN A 23 16.63 18.88 17.48
CA GLN A 23 16.20 17.92 18.48
C GLN A 23 16.35 16.46 17.98
N LEU A 24 16.58 16.27 16.67
CA LEU A 24 16.91 14.98 16.10
C LEU A 24 18.35 14.56 16.31
N THR A 25 19.25 15.51 16.68
CA THR A 25 20.68 15.23 16.89
C THR A 25 20.89 14.10 17.89
N GLY A 26 20.24 14.17 19.07
CA GLY A 26 20.37 13.14 20.08
C GLY A 26 19.81 11.78 19.66
N LEU A 27 18.75 11.75 18.83
CA LEU A 27 18.23 10.50 18.27
C LEU A 27 19.15 9.95 17.17
N ALA A 28 19.74 10.85 16.36
CA ALA A 28 20.65 10.49 15.27
C ALA A 28 21.90 9.73 15.73
N GLU A 29 22.37 10.01 16.95
CA GLU A 29 23.51 9.32 17.56
C GLU A 29 23.24 7.83 17.83
N PHE A 30 21.98 7.48 18.15
CA PHE A 30 21.57 6.11 18.44
C PHE A 30 21.24 5.31 17.19
N LEU A 31 21.06 5.95 16.04
CA LEU A 31 20.70 5.27 14.80
C LEU A 31 21.91 4.64 14.12
N ARG A 32 21.81 3.34 13.86
CA ARG A 32 22.85 2.54 13.21
C ARG A 32 22.45 2.23 11.78
N PRO A 33 23.21 2.69 10.78
CA PRO A 33 22.92 2.35 9.39
C PRO A 33 23.26 0.88 9.13
N LYS A 34 22.39 0.21 8.36
CA LYS A 34 22.59 -1.13 7.81
C LYS A 34 22.37 -1.08 6.31
N GLU A 35 23.34 -1.49 5.54
CA GLU A 35 23.25 -1.70 4.09
C GLU A 35 22.84 -3.15 3.84
N LEU A 36 21.88 -3.33 2.99
CA LEU A 36 21.24 -4.62 2.74
C LEU A 36 21.15 -4.88 1.24
N GLU A 37 21.62 -6.03 0.81
CA GLU A 37 21.47 -6.52 -0.55
C GLU A 37 20.06 -7.10 -0.76
N PRO A 38 19.59 -7.17 -2.03
CA PRO A 38 18.32 -7.81 -2.35
C PRO A 38 18.26 -9.23 -1.81
N GLY A 39 17.16 -9.60 -1.14
CA GLY A 39 16.98 -10.90 -0.50
C GLY A 39 17.53 -10.99 0.92
N ALA A 40 18.29 -10.01 1.42
CA ALA A 40 18.78 -10.00 2.80
C ALA A 40 17.60 -9.91 3.79
N ILE A 41 17.59 -10.82 4.76
CA ILE A 41 16.58 -10.88 5.82
C ILE A 41 17.00 -9.91 6.94
N VAL A 42 16.16 -8.92 7.23
CA VAL A 42 16.35 -8.00 8.36
C VAL A 42 16.00 -8.71 9.67
N PHE A 43 14.86 -9.38 9.68
CA PHE A 43 14.43 -10.31 10.74
C PHE A 43 13.37 -11.28 10.20
N ALA A 44 13.24 -12.44 10.83
CA ALA A 44 12.25 -13.46 10.51
C ALA A 44 11.04 -13.37 11.45
N GLU A 45 9.86 -13.77 10.95
CA GLU A 45 8.65 -13.98 11.75
C GLU A 45 8.94 -14.92 12.94
N GLY A 46 8.37 -14.64 14.10
CA GLY A 46 8.57 -15.41 15.32
C GLY A 46 9.91 -15.17 16.04
N SER A 47 10.88 -14.49 15.43
CA SER A 47 12.13 -14.14 16.10
C SER A 47 11.93 -13.07 17.17
N THR A 48 12.80 -13.05 18.18
CA THR A 48 12.81 -11.99 19.20
C THR A 48 13.34 -10.70 18.59
N GLY A 49 12.69 -9.57 18.84
CA GLY A 49 13.10 -8.29 18.28
C GLY A 49 13.12 -7.20 19.34
N MET A 50 14.19 -6.37 19.32
CA MET A 50 14.35 -5.24 20.23
C MET A 50 14.70 -3.94 19.48
N SER A 51 14.36 -3.88 18.19
CA SER A 51 14.75 -2.76 17.32
C SER A 51 13.59 -2.31 16.44
N LEU A 52 13.51 -1.01 16.23
CA LEU A 52 12.74 -0.33 15.19
C LEU A 52 13.69 -0.04 14.03
N TYR A 53 13.18 -0.09 12.81
CA TYR A 53 13.91 0.19 11.59
C TYR A 53 13.24 1.30 10.79
N PHE A 54 14.03 2.19 10.19
CA PHE A 54 13.60 3.24 9.28
C PHE A 54 14.22 2.99 7.92
N VAL A 55 13.42 3.02 6.87
CA VAL A 55 13.90 2.88 5.49
C VAL A 55 14.43 4.21 4.99
N SER A 56 15.72 4.28 4.68
CA SER A 56 16.37 5.46 4.10
C SER A 56 16.33 5.43 2.58
N THR A 57 16.76 4.32 1.98
CA THR A 57 16.76 4.10 0.53
C THR A 57 16.36 2.66 0.22
N GLY A 58 15.92 2.43 -1.02
CA GLY A 58 15.51 1.10 -1.44
C GLY A 58 14.13 0.69 -0.93
N ARG A 59 13.86 -0.63 -0.87
CA ARG A 59 12.56 -1.16 -0.46
C ARG A 59 12.71 -2.39 0.42
N VAL A 60 11.85 -2.50 1.43
CA VAL A 60 11.75 -3.65 2.34
C VAL A 60 10.36 -4.26 2.21
N ARG A 61 10.31 -5.56 1.97
CA ARG A 61 9.08 -6.35 1.90
C ARG A 61 8.77 -6.91 3.29
N ILE A 62 7.54 -6.71 3.74
CA ILE A 62 6.99 -7.33 4.94
C ILE A 62 6.11 -8.48 4.49
N SER A 63 6.37 -9.69 4.99
CA SER A 63 5.65 -10.90 4.58
C SER A 63 5.35 -11.79 5.76
N LYS A 64 4.29 -12.58 5.65
CA LYS A 64 3.85 -13.54 6.66
C LYS A 64 3.70 -14.93 6.07
N SER A 65 4.10 -15.93 6.84
CA SER A 65 3.95 -17.34 6.46
C SER A 65 2.54 -17.82 6.73
N GLY A 66 1.90 -18.41 5.72
CA GLY A 66 0.64 -19.12 5.87
C GLY A 66 0.82 -20.50 6.50
N SER A 67 -0.25 -21.05 7.05
CA SER A 67 -0.26 -22.41 7.64
C SER A 67 0.01 -23.52 6.61
N ASP A 68 -0.19 -23.23 5.33
CA ASP A 68 0.05 -24.10 4.18
C ASP A 68 1.48 -23.98 3.60
N GLY A 69 2.36 -23.21 4.26
CA GLY A 69 3.71 -22.91 3.79
C GLY A 69 3.78 -21.82 2.71
N SER A 70 2.66 -21.25 2.32
CA SER A 70 2.65 -20.09 1.42
C SER A 70 3.20 -18.85 2.12
N THR A 71 3.68 -17.88 1.34
CA THR A 71 4.11 -16.58 1.86
C THR A 71 3.20 -15.50 1.31
N THR A 72 2.60 -14.70 2.18
CA THR A 72 1.75 -13.57 1.80
C THR A 72 2.49 -12.27 2.05
N ASP A 73 2.61 -11.45 1.01
CA ASP A 73 3.16 -10.10 1.13
C ASP A 73 2.14 -9.18 1.79
N LEU A 74 2.50 -8.62 2.94
CA LEU A 74 1.65 -7.70 3.71
C LEU A 74 1.87 -6.24 3.31
N ALA A 75 3.13 -5.84 3.08
CA ALA A 75 3.48 -4.49 2.69
C ALA A 75 4.82 -4.44 1.94
N LEU A 76 4.97 -3.42 1.11
CA LEU A 76 6.25 -3.02 0.51
C LEU A 76 6.56 -1.61 0.99
N LEU A 77 7.57 -1.49 1.86
CA LEU A 77 7.96 -0.26 2.52
C LEU A 77 9.09 0.43 1.74
N GLY A 78 8.98 1.73 1.57
CA GLY A 78 9.94 2.57 0.86
C GLY A 78 10.59 3.64 1.73
N PRO A 79 11.38 4.55 1.15
CA PRO A 79 12.02 5.63 1.88
C PRO A 79 11.03 6.47 2.69
N GLY A 80 11.34 6.72 3.97
CA GLY A 80 10.48 7.44 4.90
C GLY A 80 9.53 6.56 5.72
N ASP A 81 9.40 5.27 5.36
CA ASP A 81 8.64 4.30 6.16
C ASP A 81 9.46 3.73 7.31
N PHE A 82 8.76 3.08 8.25
CA PHE A 82 9.36 2.39 9.39
C PHE A 82 8.67 1.05 9.63
N PHE A 83 9.37 0.12 10.31
CA PHE A 83 8.86 -1.21 10.62
C PHE A 83 9.53 -1.81 11.87
N GLY A 84 8.93 -2.85 12.43
CA GLY A 84 9.42 -3.51 13.64
C GLY A 84 9.10 -2.75 14.92
N GLU A 85 8.19 -1.80 14.87
CA GLU A 85 7.76 -0.93 15.96
C GLU A 85 7.08 -1.68 17.11
N MET A 86 6.44 -2.82 16.84
CA MET A 86 5.78 -3.61 17.88
C MET A 86 6.77 -4.09 18.94
N ALA A 87 8.02 -4.34 18.57
CA ALA A 87 9.09 -4.69 19.49
C ALA A 87 9.50 -3.56 20.46
N LEU A 88 9.02 -2.32 20.23
CA LEU A 88 9.21 -1.21 21.17
C LEU A 88 8.20 -1.21 22.31
N ILE A 89 6.99 -1.70 22.03
CA ILE A 89 5.83 -1.62 22.93
C ILE A 89 5.71 -2.90 23.76
N GLU A 90 5.91 -4.03 23.13
CA GLU A 90 5.75 -5.35 23.76
C GLU A 90 7.04 -6.17 23.63
N GLU A 91 7.32 -7.02 24.62
CA GLU A 91 8.34 -8.07 24.54
C GLU A 91 7.82 -9.25 23.68
N ALA A 92 7.29 -8.91 22.52
CA ALA A 92 6.69 -9.88 21.63
C ALA A 92 7.67 -10.30 20.53
N THR A 93 7.43 -11.46 19.98
CA THR A 93 8.12 -11.94 18.78
C THR A 93 7.70 -11.13 17.56
N ARG A 94 8.53 -11.11 16.51
CA ARG A 94 8.22 -10.47 15.24
C ARG A 94 6.96 -11.08 14.62
N SER A 95 5.95 -10.28 14.35
CA SER A 95 4.67 -10.73 13.80
C SER A 95 4.71 -11.07 12.31
N ALA A 96 5.80 -10.70 11.62
CA ALA A 96 6.04 -10.93 10.20
C ALA A 96 7.55 -10.94 9.92
N SER A 97 7.96 -11.40 8.77
CA SER A 97 9.33 -11.32 8.26
C SER A 97 9.54 -10.01 7.51
N ALA A 98 10.76 -9.44 7.59
CA ALA A 98 11.18 -8.27 6.84
C ALA A 98 12.40 -8.63 5.98
N THR A 99 12.30 -8.43 4.65
CA THR A 99 13.33 -8.79 3.66
C THR A 99 13.56 -7.62 2.71
N ALA A 100 14.81 -7.31 2.41
CA ALA A 100 15.16 -6.32 1.40
C ALA A 100 14.71 -6.77 0.00
N SER A 101 13.90 -5.97 -0.69
CA SER A 101 13.44 -6.26 -2.06
C SER A 101 14.32 -5.63 -3.13
N SER A 102 15.12 -4.66 -2.77
CA SER A 102 16.13 -4.00 -3.60
C SER A 102 17.34 -3.69 -2.74
N PRO A 103 18.48 -3.26 -3.30
CA PRO A 103 19.55 -2.68 -2.50
C PRO A 103 18.96 -1.55 -1.63
N CYS A 104 19.11 -1.64 -0.31
CA CYS A 104 18.50 -0.67 0.59
C CYS A 104 19.40 -0.33 1.77
N VAL A 105 19.19 0.86 2.31
CA VAL A 105 19.79 1.32 3.56
C VAL A 105 18.67 1.52 4.56
N VAL A 106 18.78 0.87 5.72
CA VAL A 106 17.87 1.06 6.84
C VAL A 106 18.65 1.59 8.05
N PHE A 107 17.99 2.39 8.89
CA PHE A 107 18.51 2.76 10.19
C PHE A 107 17.86 1.92 11.27
N GLU A 108 18.67 1.29 12.09
CA GLU A 108 18.24 0.52 13.26
C GLU A 108 18.29 1.39 14.51
N LEU A 109 17.21 1.40 15.28
CA LEU A 109 17.09 2.02 16.60
C LEU A 109 16.75 0.94 17.64
N PHE A 110 17.66 0.68 18.55
CA PHE A 110 17.42 -0.27 19.65
C PHE A 110 16.46 0.30 20.70
N ARG A 111 15.61 -0.55 21.25
CA ARG A 111 14.66 -0.21 22.34
C ARG A 111 15.37 0.46 23.53
N GLY A 112 16.54 -0.07 23.92
CA GLY A 112 17.33 0.52 25.02
C GLY A 112 17.86 1.93 24.72
N ASP A 113 18.22 2.19 23.47
CA ASP A 113 18.68 3.50 23.01
C ASP A 113 17.52 4.49 22.94
N LEU A 114 16.35 4.04 22.43
CA LEU A 114 15.13 4.83 22.47
C LEU A 114 14.72 5.18 23.91
N ALA A 115 14.78 4.21 24.83
CA ALA A 115 14.44 4.46 26.23
C ALA A 115 15.38 5.51 26.88
N ARG A 116 16.66 5.51 26.53
CA ARG A 116 17.62 6.55 26.96
C ARG A 116 17.25 7.91 26.39
N TRP A 117 16.96 7.98 25.07
CA TRP A 117 16.56 9.22 24.43
C TRP A 117 15.25 9.78 25.00
N VAL A 118 14.26 8.95 25.29
CA VAL A 118 12.99 9.33 25.93
C VAL A 118 13.21 10.00 27.28
N LYS A 119 14.12 9.44 28.10
CA LYS A 119 14.45 10.01 29.43
C LYS A 119 15.07 11.40 29.36
N THR A 120 15.88 11.65 28.34
CA THR A 120 16.56 12.93 28.16
C THR A 120 15.76 13.94 27.33
N ASN A 121 14.77 13.49 26.57
CA ASN A 121 13.98 14.32 25.66
C ASN A 121 12.47 14.04 25.79
N PRO A 122 11.84 14.23 26.97
CA PRO A 122 10.47 13.80 27.23
C PRO A 122 9.41 14.49 26.34
N GLN A 123 9.60 15.78 26.01
CA GLN A 123 8.67 16.51 25.12
C GLN A 123 8.69 15.96 23.68
N GLN A 124 9.91 15.67 23.17
CA GLN A 124 10.09 15.08 21.84
C GLN A 124 9.60 13.64 21.79
N ALA A 125 9.74 12.92 22.89
CA ALA A 125 9.21 11.57 23.02
C ALA A 125 7.68 11.55 22.90
N VAL A 126 6.98 12.51 23.48
CA VAL A 126 5.52 12.64 23.32
C VAL A 126 5.15 12.86 21.85
N GLN A 127 5.86 13.74 21.14
CA GLN A 127 5.64 13.97 19.71
C GLN A 127 5.93 12.71 18.87
N PHE A 128 7.04 12.02 19.16
CA PHE A 128 7.41 10.78 18.50
C PHE A 128 6.31 9.70 18.66
N PHE A 129 5.85 9.47 19.87
CA PHE A 129 4.80 8.45 20.12
C PHE A 129 3.44 8.86 19.58
N ALA A 130 3.09 10.16 19.60
CA ALA A 130 1.85 10.64 18.99
C ALA A 130 1.85 10.39 17.48
N GLU A 131 2.97 10.69 16.80
CA GLU A 131 3.11 10.42 15.36
C GLU A 131 3.12 8.91 15.05
N LEU A 132 3.77 8.11 15.89
CA LEU A 132 3.75 6.65 15.78
C LEU A 132 2.32 6.11 15.84
N VAL A 133 1.53 6.56 16.83
CA VAL A 133 0.12 6.15 16.98
C VAL A 133 -0.70 6.60 15.77
N HIS A 134 -0.49 7.83 15.29
CA HIS A 134 -1.19 8.34 14.11
C HIS A 134 -0.91 7.50 12.86
N LEU A 135 0.37 7.22 12.58
CA LEU A 135 0.77 6.42 11.43
C LEU A 135 0.30 4.95 11.54
N GLN A 136 0.28 4.38 12.75
CA GLN A 136 -0.28 3.03 12.98
C GLN A 136 -1.81 3.01 12.78
N SER A 137 -2.51 4.03 13.24
CA SER A 137 -3.95 4.18 13.03
C SER A 137 -4.29 4.27 11.55
N ASP A 138 -3.47 4.99 10.77
CA ASP A 138 -3.63 5.08 9.32
C ASP A 138 -3.38 3.72 8.63
N ARG A 139 -2.35 2.99 9.03
CA ARG A 139 -2.09 1.62 8.54
C ARG A 139 -3.25 0.68 8.85
N LEU A 140 -3.73 0.68 10.08
CA LEU A 140 -4.86 -0.16 10.51
C LEU A 140 -6.12 0.16 9.70
N ARG A 141 -6.44 1.45 9.52
CA ARG A 141 -7.59 1.88 8.72
C ARG A 141 -7.51 1.39 7.27
N ARG A 142 -6.33 1.50 6.64
CA ARG A 142 -6.11 0.99 5.27
C ARG A 142 -6.31 -0.51 5.19
N THR A 143 -5.69 -1.27 6.09
CA THR A 143 -5.86 -2.73 6.14
C THR A 143 -7.31 -3.14 6.36
N SER A 144 -8.03 -2.45 7.25
CA SER A 144 -9.46 -2.67 7.49
C SER A 144 -10.29 -2.37 6.26
N ASN A 145 -9.99 -1.28 5.53
CA ASN A 145 -10.66 -0.93 4.27
C ASN A 145 -10.41 -1.99 3.19
N GLU A 146 -9.18 -2.47 3.05
CA GLU A 146 -8.85 -3.56 2.12
C GLU A 146 -9.62 -4.85 2.44
N LEU A 147 -9.62 -5.28 3.70
CA LEU A 147 -10.34 -6.50 4.12
C LEU A 147 -11.85 -6.38 3.87
N THR A 148 -12.44 -5.22 4.20
CA THR A 148 -13.86 -4.97 3.96
C THR A 148 -14.17 -4.94 2.46
N LEU A 149 -13.30 -4.32 1.64
CA LEU A 149 -13.44 -4.31 0.19
C LEU A 149 -13.39 -5.73 -0.39
N HIS A 150 -12.44 -6.55 0.07
CA HIS A 150 -12.35 -7.95 -0.35
C HIS A 150 -13.62 -8.73 0.00
N SER A 151 -14.16 -8.57 1.22
CA SER A 151 -15.40 -9.20 1.64
C SER A 151 -16.60 -8.74 0.80
N ASP A 152 -16.73 -7.42 0.60
CA ASP A 152 -17.82 -6.83 -0.18
C ASP A 152 -17.77 -7.27 -1.65
N LEU A 153 -16.58 -7.31 -2.25
CA LEU A 153 -16.39 -7.80 -3.61
C LEU A 153 -16.66 -9.31 -3.70
N SER A 154 -16.15 -10.10 -2.76
CA SER A 154 -16.41 -11.54 -2.74
C SER A 154 -17.91 -11.82 -2.68
N ASN A 155 -18.66 -11.16 -1.80
CA ASN A 155 -20.10 -11.29 -1.70
C ASN A 155 -20.83 -10.87 -3.00
N LEU A 156 -20.34 -9.81 -3.65
CA LEU A 156 -20.89 -9.33 -4.93
C LEU A 156 -20.60 -10.31 -6.08
N LEU A 157 -19.39 -10.89 -6.11
CA LEU A 157 -18.90 -11.69 -7.23
C LEU A 157 -19.29 -13.16 -7.15
N PHE A 158 -19.41 -13.71 -5.92
CA PHE A 158 -19.83 -15.10 -5.69
C PHE A 158 -21.34 -15.26 -5.45
N GLY A 159 -22.10 -14.15 -5.54
CA GLY A 159 -23.56 -14.17 -5.59
C GLY A 159 -24.08 -14.77 -6.91
N GLN A 160 -25.16 -14.22 -7.46
CA GLN A 160 -25.66 -14.64 -8.77
C GLN A 160 -24.71 -14.13 -9.87
N ALA A 161 -24.37 -15.02 -10.82
CA ALA A 161 -23.61 -14.66 -12.00
C ALA A 161 -24.32 -13.56 -12.81
N GLN A 162 -23.67 -12.41 -12.98
CA GLN A 162 -24.24 -11.20 -13.59
C GLN A 162 -23.46 -10.82 -14.85
N PRO A 163 -24.11 -10.23 -15.87
CA PRO A 163 -23.40 -9.66 -16.99
C PRO A 163 -22.50 -8.48 -16.55
N ALA A 164 -21.42 -8.26 -17.28
CA ALA A 164 -20.47 -7.18 -16.97
C ALA A 164 -21.15 -5.80 -16.90
N SER A 165 -22.22 -5.56 -17.69
CA SER A 165 -23.02 -4.32 -17.64
C SER A 165 -23.61 -4.01 -16.28
N ASP A 166 -24.02 -5.03 -15.54
CA ASP A 166 -24.70 -4.89 -14.25
C ASP A 166 -23.70 -4.99 -13.09
N LEU A 167 -22.60 -5.72 -13.31
CA LEU A 167 -21.55 -5.94 -12.32
C LEU A 167 -20.66 -4.71 -12.14
N LEU A 168 -20.18 -4.11 -13.23
CA LEU A 168 -19.19 -3.04 -13.18
C LEU A 168 -19.65 -1.79 -12.42
N PRO A 169 -20.89 -1.29 -12.58
CA PRO A 169 -21.38 -0.18 -11.76
C PRO A 169 -21.33 -0.48 -10.25
N LYS A 170 -21.72 -1.72 -9.87
CA LYS A 170 -21.72 -2.15 -8.46
C LYS A 170 -20.29 -2.28 -7.90
N VAL A 171 -19.33 -2.75 -8.72
CA VAL A 171 -17.91 -2.79 -8.36
C VAL A 171 -17.39 -1.39 -8.07
N LEU A 172 -17.68 -0.42 -8.96
CA LEU A 172 -17.25 0.97 -8.76
C LEU A 172 -17.87 1.58 -7.49
N ASP A 173 -19.15 1.29 -7.19
CA ASP A 173 -19.82 1.76 -5.97
C ASP A 173 -19.17 1.20 -4.68
N ARG A 174 -18.53 0.03 -4.75
CA ARG A 174 -17.82 -0.56 -3.60
C ARG A 174 -16.38 -0.11 -3.47
N VAL A 175 -15.72 0.17 -4.59
CA VAL A 175 -14.30 0.52 -4.64
C VAL A 175 -14.07 2.00 -4.30
N LEU A 176 -14.83 2.91 -4.94
CA LEU A 176 -14.58 4.35 -4.80
C LEU A 176 -14.57 4.89 -3.36
N PRO A 177 -15.52 4.51 -2.47
CA PRO A 177 -15.52 4.98 -1.09
C PRO A 177 -14.34 4.45 -0.24
N ARG A 178 -13.57 3.49 -0.75
CA ARG A 178 -12.45 2.85 -0.05
C ARG A 178 -11.09 3.39 -0.47
N LEU A 179 -11.05 4.19 -1.54
CA LEU A 179 -9.85 4.88 -1.97
C LEU A 179 -9.69 6.19 -1.18
N ASP A 180 -8.51 6.39 -0.61
CA ASP A 180 -8.19 7.61 0.12
C ASP A 180 -8.16 8.82 -0.84
N GLY A 181 -8.97 9.85 -0.55
CA GLY A 181 -9.07 11.06 -1.35
C GLY A 181 -10.34 11.13 -2.22
N ALA A 182 -10.39 12.10 -3.12
CA ALA A 182 -11.53 12.32 -4.02
C ALA A 182 -11.26 11.63 -5.36
N TRP A 183 -11.89 10.46 -5.53
CA TRP A 183 -11.76 9.66 -6.75
C TRP A 183 -13.04 9.66 -7.57
N SER A 184 -12.84 9.58 -8.86
CA SER A 184 -13.87 9.31 -9.87
C SER A 184 -13.47 8.08 -10.67
N ALA A 185 -14.43 7.37 -11.24
CA ALA A 185 -14.13 6.23 -12.08
C ALA A 185 -15.12 6.08 -13.23
N ALA A 186 -14.64 5.49 -14.31
CA ALA A 186 -15.43 5.10 -15.47
C ALA A 186 -15.25 3.61 -15.76
N ALA A 187 -16.34 2.96 -16.18
CA ALA A 187 -16.33 1.62 -16.72
C ALA A 187 -16.69 1.64 -18.21
N TYR A 188 -15.95 0.87 -19.00
CA TYR A 188 -16.16 0.70 -20.44
C TYR A 188 -16.39 -0.77 -20.73
N LEU A 189 -17.31 -1.06 -21.65
CA LEU A 189 -17.54 -2.40 -22.19
C LEU A 189 -16.90 -2.53 -23.56
N CYS A 190 -16.25 -3.67 -23.79
CA CYS A 190 -15.68 -4.07 -25.07
C CYS A 190 -16.58 -5.15 -25.69
N PRO A 191 -17.49 -4.81 -26.61
CA PRO A 191 -18.29 -5.80 -27.28
C PRO A 191 -17.41 -6.68 -28.19
N GLU A 192 -17.84 -7.89 -28.50
CA GLU A 192 -17.11 -8.80 -29.40
C GLU A 192 -16.86 -8.20 -30.78
N LYS A 193 -17.79 -7.36 -31.25
CA LYS A 193 -17.68 -6.60 -32.50
C LYS A 193 -17.97 -5.13 -32.21
N GLY A 194 -17.06 -4.26 -32.62
CA GLY A 194 -17.18 -2.82 -32.49
C GLY A 194 -16.19 -2.19 -31.49
N ALA A 195 -16.29 -0.88 -31.30
CA ALA A 195 -15.44 -0.13 -30.37
C ALA A 195 -15.94 -0.25 -28.94
N ALA A 196 -15.04 -0.18 -27.97
CA ALA A 196 -15.37 -0.05 -26.56
C ALA A 196 -16.26 1.17 -26.33
N LYS A 197 -17.25 1.05 -25.45
CA LYS A 197 -18.22 2.11 -25.13
C LYS A 197 -18.23 2.40 -23.65
N LEU A 198 -18.33 3.67 -23.32
CA LEU A 198 -18.54 4.11 -21.94
C LEU A 198 -19.86 3.57 -21.41
N LEU A 199 -19.80 2.84 -20.31
CA LEU A 199 -20.97 2.24 -19.65
C LEU A 199 -21.49 3.16 -18.53
N VAL A 200 -20.60 3.59 -17.64
CA VAL A 200 -20.96 4.37 -16.46
C VAL A 200 -19.78 5.21 -15.99
N VAL A 201 -20.10 6.37 -15.42
CA VAL A 201 -19.18 7.24 -14.69
C VAL A 201 -19.69 7.38 -13.26
N LYS A 202 -18.78 7.32 -12.28
CA LYS A 202 -19.04 7.52 -10.86
C LYS A 202 -18.07 8.57 -10.30
N GLY A 203 -18.51 9.37 -9.33
CA GLY A 203 -17.67 10.36 -8.65
C GLY A 203 -17.49 11.70 -9.37
N GLY A 204 -18.12 11.94 -10.53
CA GLY A 204 -18.25 13.27 -11.15
C GLY A 204 -17.02 13.75 -11.94
N GLY A 205 -16.21 12.87 -12.52
CA GLY A 205 -15.14 13.21 -13.46
C GLY A 205 -15.62 13.25 -14.92
N GLU A 206 -14.87 13.93 -15.78
CA GLU A 206 -15.04 13.86 -17.24
C GLU A 206 -14.14 12.75 -17.81
N PHE A 207 -14.75 11.77 -18.48
CA PHE A 207 -14.04 10.68 -19.14
C PHE A 207 -14.38 10.64 -20.61
N GLY A 208 -13.36 10.39 -21.44
CA GLY A 208 -13.57 10.25 -22.88
C GLY A 208 -14.50 9.06 -23.22
N PRO A 209 -15.09 9.06 -24.43
CA PRO A 209 -15.99 8.00 -24.87
C PRO A 209 -15.29 6.65 -25.07
N ILE A 210 -13.98 6.63 -25.17
CA ILE A 210 -13.15 5.45 -25.45
C ILE A 210 -12.13 5.29 -24.30
N PRO A 211 -11.90 4.05 -23.79
CA PRO A 211 -10.91 3.83 -22.76
C PRO A 211 -9.50 4.11 -23.26
N PRO A 212 -8.57 4.46 -22.37
CA PRO A 212 -7.15 4.59 -22.70
C PRO A 212 -6.60 3.29 -23.30
N LYS A 213 -5.61 3.41 -24.17
CA LYS A 213 -4.90 2.25 -24.72
C LYS A 213 -3.90 1.71 -23.67
N GLY A 214 -3.80 0.38 -23.59
CA GLY A 214 -2.83 -0.29 -22.71
C GLY A 214 -3.42 -1.46 -21.94
N THR A 215 -2.54 -2.21 -21.28
CA THR A 215 -2.88 -3.41 -20.49
C THR A 215 -3.25 -3.10 -19.04
N GLY A 216 -2.99 -1.87 -18.59
CA GLY A 216 -3.26 -1.42 -17.22
C GLY A 216 -2.05 -0.76 -16.56
N GLY A 217 -2.29 0.00 -15.50
CA GLY A 217 -1.30 0.73 -14.72
C GLY A 217 -1.57 2.24 -14.65
N TRP A 218 -0.62 2.97 -14.08
CA TRP A 218 -0.66 4.43 -14.02
C TRP A 218 -0.42 5.03 -15.41
N LEU A 219 -1.35 5.87 -15.86
CA LEU A 219 -1.23 6.64 -17.11
C LEU A 219 -0.49 7.96 -16.85
N ASP A 220 -0.74 8.55 -15.68
CA ASP A 220 -0.12 9.78 -15.17
C ASP A 220 -0.12 9.77 -13.63
N ASP A 221 0.10 10.93 -13.01
CA ASP A 221 0.15 11.07 -11.57
C ASP A 221 -1.21 10.95 -10.87
N SER A 222 -2.31 10.96 -11.61
CA SER A 222 -3.68 10.98 -11.09
C SER A 222 -4.56 9.87 -11.66
N THR A 223 -4.16 9.22 -12.76
CA THR A 223 -5.01 8.30 -13.50
C THR A 223 -4.47 6.89 -13.49
N PHE A 224 -5.28 5.94 -13.04
CA PHE A 224 -4.98 4.51 -13.07
C PHE A 224 -5.97 3.78 -13.97
N HIS A 225 -5.46 2.95 -14.86
CA HIS A 225 -6.24 2.18 -15.83
C HIS A 225 -6.08 0.69 -15.59
N VAL A 226 -7.15 -0.07 -15.77
CA VAL A 226 -7.16 -1.53 -15.69
C VAL A 226 -7.98 -2.12 -16.82
N ALA A 227 -7.43 -3.10 -17.52
CA ALA A 227 -8.15 -3.93 -18.46
C ALA A 227 -8.69 -5.18 -17.75
N LEU A 228 -9.94 -5.55 -18.02
CA LEU A 228 -10.63 -6.72 -17.46
C LEU A 228 -10.85 -7.76 -18.54
N GLY A 229 -10.69 -9.04 -18.18
CA GLY A 229 -10.78 -10.19 -19.08
C GLY A 229 -9.42 -10.77 -19.41
N GLY A 230 -9.40 -11.97 -20.03
CA GLY A 230 -8.18 -12.70 -20.38
C GLY A 230 -7.47 -12.13 -21.62
N MET A 231 -7.15 -12.99 -22.63
CA MET A 231 -6.41 -12.55 -23.83
C MET A 231 -7.11 -11.46 -24.66
N LYS A 232 -8.45 -11.31 -24.55
CA LYS A 232 -9.21 -10.18 -25.10
C LYS A 232 -9.86 -9.44 -23.95
N SER A 233 -9.58 -8.13 -23.82
CA SER A 233 -10.26 -7.28 -22.84
C SER A 233 -11.76 -7.24 -23.10
N VAL A 234 -12.53 -7.55 -22.06
CA VAL A 234 -14.01 -7.53 -22.08
C VAL A 234 -14.53 -6.17 -21.59
N ALA A 235 -13.77 -5.55 -20.74
CA ALA A 235 -14.08 -4.23 -20.17
C ALA A 235 -12.81 -3.50 -19.73
N HIS A 236 -12.93 -2.21 -19.47
CA HIS A 236 -11.90 -1.39 -18.86
C HIS A 236 -12.46 -0.61 -17.69
N LEU A 237 -11.66 -0.44 -16.65
CA LEU A 237 -11.91 0.51 -15.56
C LEU A 237 -10.83 1.59 -15.58
N VAL A 238 -11.26 2.83 -15.44
CA VAL A 238 -10.37 3.99 -15.34
C VAL A 238 -10.70 4.70 -14.03
N PHE A 239 -9.71 4.91 -13.19
CA PHE A 239 -9.81 5.62 -11.93
C PHE A 239 -9.02 6.92 -12.05
N TRP A 240 -9.62 8.01 -11.67
CA TRP A 240 -9.02 9.33 -11.68
C TRP A 240 -9.12 9.99 -10.31
N SER A 241 -8.01 10.44 -9.77
CA SER A 241 -7.93 11.20 -8.53
C SER A 241 -7.93 12.70 -8.82
N LYS A 242 -8.74 13.46 -8.11
CA LYS A 242 -8.80 14.93 -8.25
C LYS A 242 -7.46 15.62 -7.94
N THR A 243 -6.63 15.00 -7.12
CA THR A 243 -5.28 15.47 -6.78
C THR A 243 -4.24 14.40 -7.16
N PRO A 244 -3.03 14.78 -7.57
CA PRO A 244 -1.97 13.83 -7.86
C PRO A 244 -1.74 12.88 -6.69
N VAL A 245 -1.68 11.58 -6.97
CA VAL A 245 -1.42 10.56 -5.96
C VAL A 245 0.07 10.54 -5.63
N ARG A 246 0.39 10.74 -4.38
CA ARG A 246 1.77 10.71 -3.91
C ARG A 246 2.43 9.36 -4.23
N LYS A 247 3.71 9.40 -4.58
CA LYS A 247 4.47 8.20 -5.00
C LYS A 247 4.43 7.07 -3.98
N ASP A 248 4.48 7.42 -2.70
CA ASP A 248 4.45 6.46 -1.58
C ASP A 248 3.09 5.77 -1.39
N LEU A 249 2.01 6.34 -1.93
CA LEU A 249 0.66 5.76 -1.90
C LEU A 249 0.30 4.98 -3.16
N ARG A 250 1.05 5.16 -4.25
CA ARG A 250 0.75 4.51 -5.53
C ARG A 250 0.85 2.99 -5.48
N ASP A 251 1.80 2.46 -4.73
CA ASP A 251 1.97 1.01 -4.60
C ASP A 251 0.76 0.39 -3.90
N ASP A 252 0.18 1.05 -2.88
CA ASP A 252 -1.02 0.60 -2.18
C ASP A 252 -2.25 0.66 -3.10
N VAL A 253 -2.43 1.79 -3.82
CA VAL A 253 -3.52 1.94 -4.81
C VAL A 253 -3.39 0.90 -5.91
N THR A 254 -2.19 0.68 -6.44
CA THR A 254 -1.92 -0.33 -7.48
C THR A 254 -2.31 -1.72 -7.00
N ARG A 255 -1.88 -2.11 -5.80
CA ARG A 255 -2.20 -3.41 -5.21
C ARG A 255 -3.71 -3.59 -5.05
N CYS A 256 -4.39 -2.59 -4.50
CA CYS A 256 -5.85 -2.58 -4.31
C CYS A 256 -6.58 -2.75 -5.66
N LEU A 257 -6.33 -1.85 -6.62
CA LEU A 257 -7.03 -1.84 -7.90
C LEU A 257 -6.69 -3.04 -8.79
N THR A 258 -5.47 -3.57 -8.72
CA THR A 258 -5.09 -4.80 -9.42
C THR A 258 -5.83 -6.01 -8.84
N THR A 259 -6.03 -6.07 -7.53
CA THR A 259 -6.81 -7.13 -6.89
C THR A 259 -8.29 -7.04 -7.28
N VAL A 260 -8.86 -5.84 -7.27
CA VAL A 260 -10.24 -5.59 -7.78
C VAL A 260 -10.38 -6.08 -9.21
N ALA A 261 -9.42 -5.74 -10.07
CA ALA A 261 -9.43 -6.15 -11.47
C ALA A 261 -9.40 -7.66 -11.64
N ARG A 262 -8.51 -8.34 -10.91
CA ARG A 262 -8.38 -9.80 -10.96
C ARG A 262 -9.68 -10.49 -10.54
N LEU A 263 -10.25 -10.11 -9.42
CA LEU A 263 -11.50 -10.67 -8.91
C LEU A 263 -12.66 -10.41 -9.87
N THR A 264 -12.79 -9.19 -10.38
CA THR A 264 -13.85 -8.81 -11.33
C THR A 264 -13.70 -9.55 -12.64
N SER A 265 -12.47 -9.70 -13.17
CA SER A 265 -12.22 -10.48 -14.39
C SER A 265 -12.64 -11.93 -14.23
N SER A 266 -12.28 -12.58 -13.11
CA SER A 266 -12.69 -13.96 -12.83
C SER A 266 -14.22 -14.13 -12.79
N ALA A 267 -14.94 -13.17 -12.18
CA ALA A 267 -16.40 -13.22 -12.13
C ALA A 267 -17.04 -13.05 -13.52
N ILE A 268 -16.51 -12.15 -14.35
CA ILE A 268 -16.99 -11.96 -15.73
C ILE A 268 -16.77 -13.23 -16.56
N GLU A 269 -15.61 -13.87 -16.42
CA GLU A 269 -15.30 -15.12 -17.12
C GLU A 269 -16.20 -16.26 -16.68
N LEU A 270 -16.43 -16.43 -15.39
CA LEU A 270 -17.36 -17.43 -14.84
C LEU A 270 -18.78 -17.23 -15.41
N HIS A 271 -19.26 -15.98 -15.48
CA HIS A 271 -20.56 -15.70 -16.09
C HIS A 271 -20.60 -16.07 -17.60
N ARG A 272 -19.53 -15.84 -18.33
CA ARG A 272 -19.45 -16.23 -19.77
C ARG A 272 -19.50 -17.75 -19.92
N LEU A 273 -18.76 -18.49 -19.11
CA LEU A 273 -18.73 -19.95 -19.13
C LEU A 273 -20.08 -20.57 -18.71
N SER A 274 -20.86 -19.93 -17.86
CA SER A 274 -22.18 -20.40 -17.44
C SER A 274 -23.27 -20.26 -18.54
N LYS A 275 -22.98 -19.53 -19.62
CA LYS A 275 -23.90 -19.31 -20.76
C LYS A 275 -23.55 -20.13 -22.01
N THR A 276 -22.39 -20.79 -21.99
CA THR A 276 -21.98 -21.77 -23.01
C THR A 276 -22.35 -23.17 -22.56
#